data_9b12b5bf88642df17916bf06e9d20440
#
_entry.id   9b12b5bf88642df17916bf06e9d20440
#
_cell.length_a   1.000
_cell.length_b   1.000
_cell.length_c   1.000
_cell.angle_alpha   90.00
_cell.angle_beta   90.00
_cell.angle_gamma   90.00
#
_symmetry.space_group_name_H-M   'P 1'
#
loop_
_entity.id
_entity.type
_entity.pdbx_description
1 polymer ?
#
loop_
_entity_poly.entity_id
_entity_poly.type
_entity_poly.pdbx_seq_one_letter_code
_entity_poly.pdbx_strand_id
1 'polypeptide(L)'
;MGTALVFLALVPVMLYWSGLPVATVLLVISPALAGYLTLVYWPAAVAFAVLFTAGIYWHTREAYMGALAALFTGGTAAVASFALAYVLKPYQLARVLSFTNPEAEAYRKTYGFHLVQSKAAIGSGGLFGKGFMQGTQTQGAYVPEQSTDFIFSVIGEEFGFVGAALVLLLFALLLVRLIRMGTECRHPFGLMVAAGVAGVILVHVFINIGMATGLLPVIGIPLPFLSYGGSSLLANTLMLAVVLNLHMRRDDFSIFV
;
A
#
# COMPACT_ATOMS: atom_id res chain seq x y z
N MET A 1 -6.82 1.82 -12.82
CA MET A 1 -6.18 2.85 -11.97
C MET A 1 -5.32 2.25 -10.85
N GLY A 2 -5.74 1.16 -10.22
CA GLY A 2 -5.00 0.54 -9.10
C GLY A 2 -3.56 0.14 -9.43
N THR A 3 -3.35 -0.52 -10.57
CA THR A 3 -2.02 -0.94 -11.03
C THR A 3 -1.03 0.22 -11.23
N ALA A 4 -1.51 1.38 -11.72
CA ALA A 4 -0.67 2.56 -11.89
C ALA A 4 -0.13 3.09 -10.54
N LEU A 5 -0.91 2.96 -9.48
CA LEU A 5 -0.51 3.38 -8.13
C LEU A 5 0.62 2.49 -7.57
N VAL A 6 0.60 1.18 -7.89
CA VAL A 6 1.69 0.27 -7.53
C VAL A 6 3.00 0.69 -8.19
N PHE A 7 2.98 0.99 -9.49
CA PHE A 7 4.18 1.47 -10.20
C PHE A 7 4.67 2.82 -9.66
N LEU A 8 3.76 3.73 -9.34
CA LEU A 8 4.13 5.01 -8.73
C LEU A 8 4.80 4.83 -7.36
N ALA A 9 4.25 3.94 -6.53
CA ALA A 9 4.79 3.64 -5.22
C ALA A 9 6.14 2.89 -5.27
N LEU A 10 6.47 2.26 -6.40
CA LEU A 10 7.77 1.61 -6.62
C LEU A 10 8.90 2.63 -6.78
N VAL A 11 8.60 3.82 -7.31
CA VAL A 11 9.62 4.86 -7.57
C VAL A 11 10.44 5.20 -6.32
N PRO A 12 9.86 5.57 -5.17
CA PRO A 12 10.64 5.88 -3.98
C PRO A 12 11.43 4.68 -3.44
N VAL A 13 10.91 3.45 -3.58
CA VAL A 13 11.63 2.24 -3.20
C VAL A 13 12.90 2.09 -4.03
N MET A 14 12.79 2.23 -5.36
CA MET A 14 13.95 2.14 -6.26
C MET A 14 14.95 3.28 -6.02
N LEU A 15 14.48 4.50 -5.76
CA LEU A 15 15.33 5.64 -5.44
C LEU A 15 16.11 5.41 -4.14
N TYR A 16 15.49 4.86 -3.11
CA TYR A 16 16.17 4.52 -1.86
C TYR A 16 17.31 3.52 -2.09
N TRP A 17 17.03 2.42 -2.81
CA TRP A 17 18.03 1.38 -3.08
C TRP A 17 19.08 1.79 -4.10
N SER A 18 18.83 2.84 -4.90
CA SER A 18 19.86 3.45 -5.78
C SER A 18 20.88 4.31 -5.02
N GLY A 19 20.73 4.45 -3.69
CA GLY A 19 21.66 5.21 -2.85
C GLY A 19 21.31 6.68 -2.66
N LEU A 20 20.09 7.12 -3.05
CA LEU A 20 19.68 8.50 -2.76
C LEU A 20 19.53 8.73 -1.25
N PRO A 21 19.87 9.94 -0.77
CA PRO A 21 19.67 10.31 0.63
C PRO A 21 18.20 10.12 1.07
N VAL A 22 18.00 9.62 2.27
CA VAL A 22 16.66 9.38 2.84
C VAL A 22 15.80 10.64 2.79
N ALA A 23 16.37 11.82 3.01
CA ALA A 23 15.68 13.10 2.92
C ALA A 23 15.03 13.32 1.53
N THR A 24 15.75 12.99 0.46
CA THR A 24 15.23 13.09 -0.92
C THR A 24 14.13 12.06 -1.18
N VAL A 25 14.27 10.84 -0.70
CA VAL A 25 13.23 9.80 -0.81
C VAL A 25 11.96 10.22 -0.08
N LEU A 26 12.10 10.76 1.13
CA LEU A 26 10.96 11.30 1.88
C LEU A 26 10.28 12.47 1.16
N LEU A 27 11.05 13.34 0.49
CA LEU A 27 10.48 14.39 -0.36
C LEU A 27 9.61 13.82 -1.49
N VAL A 28 10.04 12.74 -2.14
CA VAL A 28 9.27 12.09 -3.22
C VAL A 28 7.99 11.43 -2.70
N ILE A 29 8.00 10.90 -1.47
CA ILE A 29 6.82 10.27 -0.84
C ILE A 29 5.85 11.33 -0.29
N SER A 30 6.35 12.49 0.13
CA SER A 30 5.57 13.51 0.85
C SER A 30 4.30 13.98 0.13
N PRO A 31 4.23 14.13 -1.23
CA PRO A 31 3.01 14.47 -1.93
C PRO A 31 1.89 13.46 -1.75
N ALA A 32 2.22 12.15 -1.76
CA ALA A 32 1.23 11.11 -1.60
C ALA A 32 0.58 11.17 -0.20
N LEU A 33 1.41 11.36 0.84
CA LEU A 33 0.92 11.48 2.21
C LEU A 33 0.16 12.79 2.43
N ALA A 34 0.64 13.91 1.89
CA ALA A 34 -0.05 15.19 1.97
C ALA A 34 -1.41 15.15 1.27
N GLY A 35 -1.47 14.56 0.07
CA GLY A 35 -2.73 14.35 -0.65
C GLY A 35 -3.71 13.47 0.11
N TYR A 36 -3.24 12.35 0.66
CA TYR A 36 -4.07 11.46 1.50
C TYR A 36 -4.63 12.20 2.73
N LEU A 37 -3.79 12.92 3.47
CA LEU A 37 -4.22 13.67 4.65
C LEU A 37 -5.21 14.78 4.28
N THR A 38 -5.06 15.41 3.11
CA THR A 38 -6.02 16.42 2.63
C THR A 38 -7.40 15.80 2.39
N LEU A 39 -7.46 14.56 1.90
CA LEU A 39 -8.72 13.84 1.70
C LEU A 39 -9.40 13.45 3.02
N VAL A 40 -8.62 13.02 4.01
CA VAL A 40 -9.15 12.52 5.29
C VAL A 40 -9.46 13.66 6.26
N TYR A 41 -8.51 14.56 6.46
CA TYR A 41 -8.62 15.65 7.42
C TYR A 41 -7.67 16.79 7.10
N TRP A 42 -8.16 17.84 6.45
CA TRP A 42 -7.34 18.93 5.93
C TRP A 42 -6.45 19.65 6.97
N PRO A 43 -6.86 19.83 8.26
CA PRO A 43 -5.96 20.43 9.23
C PRO A 43 -4.73 19.56 9.53
N ALA A 44 -4.86 18.22 9.46
CA ALA A 44 -3.72 17.32 9.59
C ALA A 44 -2.76 17.45 8.39
N ALA A 45 -3.27 17.69 7.18
CA ALA A 45 -2.45 17.96 6.01
C ALA A 45 -1.60 19.23 6.17
N VAL A 46 -2.19 20.30 6.71
CA VAL A 46 -1.46 21.55 6.99
C VAL A 46 -0.41 21.34 8.08
N ALA A 47 -0.78 20.66 9.18
CA ALA A 47 0.16 20.34 10.25
C ALA A 47 1.32 19.47 9.73
N PHE A 48 1.03 18.47 8.92
CA PHE A 48 2.04 17.62 8.27
C PHE A 48 2.96 18.45 7.38
N ALA A 49 2.43 19.33 6.53
CA ALA A 49 3.23 20.16 5.63
C ALA A 49 4.20 21.06 6.42
N VAL A 50 3.73 21.68 7.50
CA VAL A 50 4.57 22.55 8.36
C VAL A 50 5.65 21.71 9.07
N LEU A 51 5.27 20.62 9.74
CA LEU A 51 6.19 19.79 10.50
C LEU A 51 7.22 19.10 9.58
N PHE A 52 6.78 18.61 8.44
CA PHE A 52 7.66 17.96 7.46
C PHE A 52 8.68 18.95 6.88
N THR A 53 8.22 20.14 6.48
CA THR A 53 9.10 21.21 5.98
C THR A 53 10.14 21.62 7.03
N ALA A 54 9.70 21.83 8.26
CA ALA A 54 10.60 22.17 9.38
C ALA A 54 11.60 21.02 9.65
N GLY A 55 11.15 19.77 9.63
CA GLY A 55 11.99 18.58 9.83
C GLY A 55 13.05 18.42 8.74
N ILE A 56 12.68 18.55 7.48
CA ILE A 56 13.63 18.49 6.35
C ILE A 56 14.64 19.64 6.45
N TYR A 57 14.21 20.86 6.71
CA TYR A 57 15.11 22.01 6.88
C TYR A 57 16.09 21.79 8.05
N TRP A 58 15.58 21.30 9.19
CA TRP A 58 16.46 21.03 10.34
C TRP A 58 17.49 19.94 10.06
N HIS A 59 17.08 18.88 9.37
CA HIS A 59 17.96 17.75 9.05
C HIS A 59 19.02 18.09 8.01
N THR A 60 18.64 18.79 6.94
CA THR A 60 19.53 19.09 5.81
C THR A 60 20.32 20.39 6.00
N ARG A 61 19.78 21.32 6.81
CA ARG A 61 20.28 22.69 6.98
C ARG A 61 20.33 23.52 5.69
N GLU A 62 19.60 23.10 4.65
CA GLU A 62 19.60 23.71 3.34
C GLU A 62 18.22 24.31 3.04
N ALA A 63 18.19 25.64 2.80
CA ALA A 63 16.93 26.36 2.59
C ALA A 63 16.17 25.87 1.35
N TYR A 64 16.87 25.46 0.28
CA TYR A 64 16.22 24.95 -0.92
C TYR A 64 15.48 23.62 -0.68
N MET A 65 16.01 22.74 0.18
CA MET A 65 15.33 21.49 0.55
C MET A 65 14.05 21.75 1.35
N GLY A 66 14.08 22.73 2.26
CA GLY A 66 12.88 23.20 2.95
C GLY A 66 11.84 23.80 1.99
N ALA A 67 12.27 24.62 1.04
CA ALA A 67 11.39 25.19 0.01
C ALA A 67 10.76 24.10 -0.89
N LEU A 68 11.52 23.08 -1.30
CA LEU A 68 11.00 21.92 -2.03
C LEU A 68 9.99 21.12 -1.21
N ALA A 69 10.26 20.90 0.09
CA ALA A 69 9.33 20.21 0.97
C ALA A 69 8.00 20.98 1.11
N ALA A 70 8.06 22.30 1.26
CA ALA A 70 6.87 23.15 1.31
C ALA A 70 6.10 23.12 -0.02
N LEU A 71 6.81 23.19 -1.14
CA LEU A 71 6.21 23.14 -2.48
C LEU A 71 5.51 21.79 -2.73
N PHE A 72 6.16 20.66 -2.40
CA PHE A 72 5.61 19.34 -2.64
C PHE A 72 4.43 19.04 -1.71
N THR A 73 4.53 19.33 -0.43
CA THR A 73 3.43 19.06 0.52
C THR A 73 2.31 20.09 0.41
N GLY A 74 2.63 21.38 0.48
CA GLY A 74 1.66 22.47 0.37
C GLY A 74 1.02 22.56 -1.02
N GLY A 75 1.84 22.44 -2.08
CA GLY A 75 1.36 22.42 -3.46
C GLY A 75 0.40 21.25 -3.71
N THR A 76 0.73 20.04 -3.23
CA THR A 76 -0.17 18.88 -3.37
C THR A 76 -1.44 19.07 -2.57
N ALA A 77 -1.38 19.57 -1.35
CA ALA A 77 -2.56 19.86 -0.55
C ALA A 77 -3.48 20.89 -1.23
N ALA A 78 -2.90 21.95 -1.79
CA ALA A 78 -3.65 22.96 -2.53
C ALA A 78 -4.30 22.39 -3.81
N VAL A 79 -3.54 21.62 -4.61
CA VAL A 79 -4.05 20.97 -5.82
C VAL A 79 -5.14 19.95 -5.48
N ALA A 80 -4.96 19.14 -4.44
CA ALA A 80 -5.96 18.17 -3.99
C ALA A 80 -7.25 18.88 -3.54
N SER A 81 -7.15 19.93 -2.76
CA SER A 81 -8.30 20.73 -2.31
C SER A 81 -9.04 21.37 -3.49
N PHE A 82 -8.30 21.93 -4.45
CA PHE A 82 -8.87 22.51 -5.67
C PHE A 82 -9.56 21.44 -6.53
N ALA A 83 -8.92 20.28 -6.69
CA ALA A 83 -9.48 19.18 -7.46
C ALA A 83 -10.79 18.65 -6.85
N LEU A 84 -10.84 18.50 -5.50
CA LEU A 84 -12.05 18.11 -4.79
C LEU A 84 -13.20 19.11 -4.99
N ALA A 85 -12.88 20.41 -5.02
CA ALA A 85 -13.91 21.45 -5.11
C ALA A 85 -14.42 21.69 -6.54
N TYR A 86 -13.56 21.57 -7.56
CA TYR A 86 -13.88 22.09 -8.90
C TYR A 86 -13.64 21.10 -10.06
N VAL A 87 -12.84 20.04 -9.88
CA VAL A 87 -12.39 19.19 -11.00
C VAL A 87 -13.06 17.83 -11.00
N LEU A 88 -13.31 17.25 -9.81
CA LEU A 88 -13.84 15.90 -9.71
C LEU A 88 -15.31 15.82 -10.14
N LYS A 89 -15.60 14.82 -10.96
CA LYS A 89 -16.98 14.49 -11.35
C LYS A 89 -17.75 13.95 -10.14
N PRO A 90 -19.11 14.09 -10.12
CA PRO A 90 -19.92 13.66 -8.97
C PRO A 90 -19.68 12.22 -8.51
N TYR A 91 -19.48 11.28 -9.45
CA TYR A 91 -19.21 9.88 -9.11
C TYR A 91 -17.82 9.66 -8.47
N GLN A 92 -16.82 10.46 -8.85
CA GLN A 92 -15.48 10.41 -8.28
C GLN A 92 -15.47 11.02 -6.87
N LEU A 93 -16.17 12.14 -6.72
CA LEU A 93 -16.37 12.77 -5.42
C LEU A 93 -17.12 11.84 -4.47
N ALA A 94 -18.19 11.19 -4.94
CA ALA A 94 -18.93 10.21 -4.14
C ALA A 94 -18.05 9.05 -3.66
N ARG A 95 -17.13 8.56 -4.50
CA ARG A 95 -16.17 7.51 -4.12
C ARG A 95 -15.18 7.97 -3.04
N VAL A 96 -14.69 9.20 -3.12
CA VAL A 96 -13.81 9.79 -2.10
C VAL A 96 -14.57 10.02 -0.79
N LEU A 97 -15.77 10.60 -0.86
CA LEU A 97 -16.59 10.86 0.32
C LEU A 97 -17.09 9.58 0.98
N SER A 98 -17.37 8.53 0.21
CA SER A 98 -17.75 7.22 0.76
C SER A 98 -16.59 6.55 1.52
N PHE A 99 -15.35 6.88 1.21
CA PHE A 99 -14.20 6.43 1.97
C PHE A 99 -14.08 7.16 3.33
N THR A 100 -14.27 8.48 3.36
CA THR A 100 -14.18 9.27 4.60
C THR A 100 -15.37 9.06 5.53
N ASN A 101 -16.56 8.80 4.99
CA ASN A 101 -17.78 8.52 5.75
C ASN A 101 -18.60 7.40 5.11
N PRO A 102 -18.16 6.13 5.20
CA PRO A 102 -18.80 5.00 4.53
C PRO A 102 -20.19 4.66 5.09
N GLU A 103 -20.49 5.06 6.33
CA GLU A 103 -21.76 4.79 7.02
C GLU A 103 -22.86 5.80 6.69
N ALA A 104 -22.53 6.90 6.01
CA ALA A 104 -23.52 7.89 5.62
C ALA A 104 -24.60 7.21 4.71
N GLU A 105 -25.88 7.52 4.94
CA GLU A 105 -27.00 6.90 4.21
C GLU A 105 -26.87 6.96 2.70
N ALA A 106 -26.30 8.05 2.18
CA ALA A 106 -26.06 8.26 0.75
C ALA A 106 -25.08 7.24 0.14
N TYR A 107 -24.13 6.68 0.92
CA TYR A 107 -23.04 5.81 0.45
C TYR A 107 -23.15 4.39 0.95
N ARG A 108 -23.87 4.15 2.06
CA ARG A 108 -23.99 2.86 2.74
C ARG A 108 -24.48 1.73 1.83
N LYS A 109 -25.35 2.03 0.86
CA LYS A 109 -25.90 1.03 -0.08
C LYS A 109 -25.17 0.99 -1.42
N THR A 110 -24.13 1.80 -1.61
CA THR A 110 -23.42 1.94 -2.88
C THR A 110 -21.92 1.79 -2.67
N TYR A 111 -21.16 2.88 -2.79
CA TYR A 111 -19.69 2.87 -2.73
C TYR A 111 -19.11 2.52 -1.35
N GLY A 112 -19.83 2.80 -0.26
CA GLY A 112 -19.42 2.46 1.11
C GLY A 112 -19.73 1.01 1.50
N PHE A 113 -20.61 0.32 0.78
CA PHE A 113 -21.11 -1.01 1.14
C PHE A 113 -19.97 -2.02 1.34
N HIS A 114 -19.07 -2.12 0.37
CA HIS A 114 -17.93 -3.05 0.42
C HIS A 114 -17.07 -2.85 1.66
N LEU A 115 -16.78 -1.58 1.99
CA LEU A 115 -15.94 -1.23 3.12
C LEU A 115 -16.62 -1.52 4.46
N VAL A 116 -17.91 -1.19 4.60
CA VAL A 116 -18.69 -1.47 5.81
C VAL A 116 -18.76 -2.97 6.07
N GLN A 117 -19.07 -3.77 5.04
CA GLN A 117 -19.16 -5.21 5.16
C GLN A 117 -17.80 -5.86 5.45
N SER A 118 -16.71 -5.36 4.80
CA SER A 118 -15.35 -5.81 5.08
C SER A 118 -14.95 -5.58 6.54
N LYS A 119 -15.21 -4.38 7.07
CA LYS A 119 -14.94 -4.05 8.49
C LYS A 119 -15.79 -4.90 9.43
N ALA A 120 -17.08 -5.12 9.12
CA ALA A 120 -17.96 -5.97 9.90
C ALA A 120 -17.46 -7.41 9.93
N ALA A 121 -17.00 -7.95 8.81
CA ALA A 121 -16.42 -9.29 8.71
C ALA A 121 -15.18 -9.40 9.61
N ILE A 122 -14.17 -8.53 9.43
CA ILE A 122 -12.94 -8.53 10.24
C ILE A 122 -13.27 -8.39 11.74
N GLY A 123 -14.15 -7.44 12.10
CA GLY A 123 -14.53 -7.20 13.49
C GLY A 123 -15.26 -8.38 14.13
N SER A 124 -16.04 -9.13 13.34
CA SER A 124 -16.79 -10.30 13.83
C SER A 124 -15.92 -11.52 14.13
N GLY A 125 -14.69 -11.58 13.59
CA GLY A 125 -13.76 -12.69 13.82
C GLY A 125 -13.09 -12.71 15.20
N GLY A 126 -13.03 -11.58 15.90
CA GLY A 126 -12.40 -11.49 17.21
C GLY A 126 -10.93 -11.94 17.22
N LEU A 127 -10.48 -12.57 18.29
CA LEU A 127 -9.08 -13.02 18.44
C LEU A 127 -8.76 -14.27 17.63
N PHE A 128 -9.63 -15.30 17.66
CA PHE A 128 -9.35 -16.63 17.09
C PHE A 128 -10.16 -16.96 15.84
N GLY A 129 -11.04 -16.07 15.42
CA GLY A 129 -11.91 -16.29 14.28
C GLY A 129 -13.13 -17.16 14.60
N LYS A 130 -14.00 -17.30 13.59
CA LYS A 130 -15.21 -18.15 13.66
C LYS A 130 -14.94 -19.61 13.27
N GLY A 131 -13.78 -19.89 12.68
CA GLY A 131 -13.41 -21.17 12.11
C GLY A 131 -13.42 -21.17 10.59
N PHE A 132 -12.63 -22.07 10.00
CA PHE A 132 -12.50 -22.21 8.55
C PHE A 132 -13.85 -22.53 7.92
N MET A 133 -14.22 -21.75 6.88
CA MET A 133 -15.51 -21.82 6.19
C MET A 133 -16.76 -21.60 7.08
N GLN A 134 -16.60 -20.96 8.27
CA GLN A 134 -17.71 -20.66 9.18
C GLN A 134 -17.97 -19.15 9.30
N GLY A 135 -17.41 -18.36 8.41
CA GLY A 135 -17.61 -16.90 8.36
C GLY A 135 -19.06 -16.57 7.95
N THR A 136 -19.83 -15.90 8.81
CA THR A 136 -21.21 -15.55 8.54
C THR A 136 -21.36 -14.44 7.51
N GLN A 137 -20.44 -13.49 7.48
CA GLN A 137 -20.44 -12.38 6.53
C GLN A 137 -19.88 -12.82 5.17
N THR A 138 -18.79 -13.59 5.20
CA THR A 138 -18.11 -14.06 4.00
C THR A 138 -18.88 -15.20 3.32
N GLN A 139 -19.32 -16.23 4.05
CA GLN A 139 -20.11 -17.33 3.47
C GLN A 139 -21.51 -16.89 3.04
N GLY A 140 -22.09 -15.88 3.70
CA GLY A 140 -23.34 -15.25 3.28
C GLY A 140 -23.22 -14.35 2.05
N ALA A 141 -22.03 -14.26 1.43
CA ALA A 141 -21.73 -13.40 0.28
C ALA A 141 -22.08 -11.91 0.49
N TYR A 142 -22.06 -11.45 1.77
CA TYR A 142 -22.29 -10.06 2.08
C TYR A 142 -21.10 -9.16 1.74
N VAL A 143 -19.88 -9.72 1.63
CA VAL A 143 -18.67 -9.02 1.18
C VAL A 143 -18.48 -9.29 -0.31
N PRO A 144 -18.76 -8.33 -1.20
CA PRO A 144 -18.50 -8.50 -2.63
C PRO A 144 -17.01 -8.63 -2.91
N GLU A 145 -16.64 -9.37 -3.97
CA GLU A 145 -15.22 -9.60 -4.36
C GLU A 145 -14.33 -10.10 -3.22
N GLN A 146 -14.89 -10.90 -2.29
CA GLN A 146 -14.21 -11.41 -1.12
C GLN A 146 -13.02 -12.33 -1.44
N SER A 147 -13.08 -13.07 -2.55
CA SER A 147 -12.02 -14.00 -2.98
C SER A 147 -10.86 -13.29 -3.69
N THR A 148 -11.07 -12.08 -4.17
CA THR A 148 -10.09 -11.29 -4.91
C THR A 148 -9.56 -10.13 -4.07
N ASP A 149 -10.30 -9.02 -4.03
CA ASP A 149 -9.83 -7.77 -3.46
C ASP A 149 -9.94 -7.70 -1.94
N PHE A 150 -10.92 -8.41 -1.36
CA PHE A 150 -11.20 -8.41 0.08
C PHE A 150 -10.87 -9.73 0.78
N ILE A 151 -9.91 -10.50 0.24
CA ILE A 151 -9.51 -11.79 0.84
C ILE A 151 -9.03 -11.64 2.31
N PHE A 152 -8.42 -10.50 2.65
CA PHE A 152 -8.00 -10.23 4.02
C PHE A 152 -9.19 -10.17 5.00
N SER A 153 -10.37 -9.78 4.54
CA SER A 153 -11.59 -9.81 5.35
C SER A 153 -12.03 -11.22 5.69
N VAL A 154 -11.87 -12.16 4.74
CA VAL A 154 -12.13 -13.60 4.96
C VAL A 154 -11.18 -14.14 6.01
N ILE A 155 -9.87 -13.82 5.89
CA ILE A 155 -8.86 -14.22 6.86
C ILE A 155 -9.19 -13.67 8.25
N GLY A 156 -9.57 -12.38 8.32
CA GLY A 156 -9.95 -11.73 9.57
C GLY A 156 -11.19 -12.32 10.21
N GLU A 157 -12.20 -12.74 9.44
CA GLU A 157 -13.42 -13.35 9.96
C GLU A 157 -13.20 -14.80 10.39
N GLU A 158 -12.54 -15.62 9.55
CA GLU A 158 -12.41 -17.06 9.77
C GLU A 158 -11.31 -17.42 10.77
N PHE A 159 -10.17 -16.71 10.72
CA PHE A 159 -9.00 -16.99 11.56
C PHE A 159 -8.72 -15.92 12.62
N GLY A 160 -9.50 -14.84 12.64
CA GLY A 160 -9.40 -13.75 13.59
C GLY A 160 -8.11 -12.95 13.53
N PHE A 161 -7.84 -12.25 14.62
CA PHE A 161 -6.62 -11.45 14.74
C PHE A 161 -5.34 -12.28 14.66
N VAL A 162 -5.33 -13.48 15.25
CA VAL A 162 -4.16 -14.37 15.22
C VAL A 162 -3.83 -14.81 13.80
N GLY A 163 -4.82 -15.20 13.00
CA GLY A 163 -4.62 -15.55 11.60
C GLY A 163 -4.15 -14.37 10.74
N ALA A 164 -4.77 -13.20 10.94
CA ALA A 164 -4.36 -11.98 10.26
C ALA A 164 -2.91 -11.59 10.61
N ALA A 165 -2.54 -11.65 11.89
CA ALA A 165 -1.16 -11.37 12.36
C ALA A 165 -0.15 -12.37 11.78
N LEU A 166 -0.51 -13.66 11.71
CA LEU A 166 0.34 -14.69 11.10
C LEU A 166 0.59 -14.42 9.62
N VAL A 167 -0.43 -14.04 8.86
CA VAL A 167 -0.28 -13.66 7.44
C VAL A 167 0.65 -12.45 7.29
N LEU A 168 0.49 -11.41 8.11
CA LEU A 168 1.38 -10.26 8.13
C LEU A 168 2.83 -10.64 8.45
N LEU A 169 3.03 -11.52 9.44
CA LEU A 169 4.34 -12.03 9.81
C LEU A 169 5.00 -12.79 8.65
N LEU A 170 4.25 -13.65 7.96
CA LEU A 170 4.76 -14.39 6.79
C LEU A 170 5.17 -13.46 5.66
N PHE A 171 4.38 -12.42 5.37
CA PHE A 171 4.79 -11.40 4.40
C PHE A 171 6.02 -10.62 4.86
N ALA A 172 6.11 -10.24 6.13
CA ALA A 172 7.29 -9.58 6.67
C ALA A 172 8.55 -10.44 6.54
N LEU A 173 8.46 -11.73 6.85
CA LEU A 173 9.55 -12.69 6.67
C LEU A 173 9.94 -12.84 5.20
N LEU A 174 8.97 -12.92 4.29
CA LEU A 174 9.20 -12.97 2.84
C LEU A 174 9.96 -11.72 2.37
N LEU A 175 9.50 -10.53 2.76
CA LEU A 175 10.13 -9.26 2.39
C LEU A 175 11.57 -9.17 2.91
N VAL A 176 11.80 -9.51 4.18
CA VAL A 176 13.14 -9.54 4.78
C VAL A 176 14.04 -10.53 4.02
N ARG A 177 13.49 -11.71 3.65
CA ARG A 177 14.25 -12.71 2.89
C ARG A 177 14.62 -12.22 1.50
N LEU A 178 13.69 -11.59 0.79
CA LEU A 178 13.94 -11.02 -0.55
C LEU A 178 15.03 -9.95 -0.52
N ILE A 179 14.97 -9.05 0.45
CA ILE A 179 16.00 -8.00 0.63
C ILE A 179 17.36 -8.62 0.95
N ARG A 180 17.41 -9.61 1.86
CA ARG A 180 18.66 -10.31 2.18
C ARG A 180 19.27 -10.98 0.95
N MET A 181 18.46 -11.70 0.16
CA MET A 181 18.93 -12.31 -1.10
C MET A 181 19.49 -11.26 -2.06
N GLY A 182 18.86 -10.09 -2.14
CA GLY A 182 19.35 -8.98 -2.97
C GLY A 182 20.67 -8.40 -2.46
N THR A 183 20.83 -8.20 -1.14
CA THR A 183 22.07 -7.66 -0.55
C THR A 183 23.24 -8.63 -0.60
N GLU A 184 22.99 -9.92 -0.72
CA GLU A 184 24.02 -10.94 -0.91
C GLU A 184 24.51 -11.05 -2.37
N CYS A 185 23.81 -10.45 -3.33
CA CYS A 185 24.26 -10.37 -4.72
C CYS A 185 25.42 -9.38 -4.86
N ARG A 186 26.53 -9.78 -5.48
CA ARG A 186 27.69 -8.91 -5.69
C ARG A 186 27.41 -7.78 -6.67
N HIS A 187 26.56 -8.03 -7.68
CA HIS A 187 26.24 -7.03 -8.69
C HIS A 187 25.02 -6.18 -8.27
N PRO A 188 25.09 -4.84 -8.39
CA PRO A 188 24.00 -3.92 -8.01
C PRO A 188 22.65 -4.23 -8.69
N PHE A 189 22.67 -4.80 -9.88
CA PHE A 189 21.46 -5.22 -10.60
C PHE A 189 20.63 -6.23 -9.79
N GLY A 190 21.27 -7.23 -9.16
CA GLY A 190 20.57 -8.21 -8.33
C GLY A 190 19.86 -7.57 -7.13
N LEU A 191 20.52 -6.63 -6.48
CA LEU A 191 19.93 -5.83 -5.38
C LEU A 191 18.72 -5.03 -5.87
N MET A 192 18.84 -4.33 -7.00
CA MET A 192 17.76 -3.52 -7.57
C MET A 192 16.53 -4.36 -7.94
N VAL A 193 16.73 -5.52 -8.57
CA VAL A 193 15.64 -6.43 -8.93
C VAL A 193 14.94 -6.95 -7.66
N ALA A 194 15.72 -7.42 -6.67
CA ALA A 194 15.15 -7.91 -5.41
C ALA A 194 14.38 -6.82 -4.66
N ALA A 195 14.92 -5.60 -4.61
CA ALA A 195 14.25 -4.44 -4.00
C ALA A 195 12.96 -4.07 -4.75
N GLY A 196 12.99 -4.11 -6.09
CA GLY A 196 11.81 -3.89 -6.92
C GLY A 196 10.71 -4.91 -6.65
N VAL A 197 11.05 -6.20 -6.64
CA VAL A 197 10.08 -7.27 -6.33
C VAL A 197 9.55 -7.16 -4.91
N ALA A 198 10.41 -6.92 -3.93
CA ALA A 198 9.98 -6.69 -2.53
C ALA A 198 9.07 -5.46 -2.44
N GLY A 199 9.39 -4.37 -3.15
CA GLY A 199 8.57 -3.17 -3.22
C GLY A 199 7.18 -3.42 -3.80
N VAL A 200 7.07 -4.17 -4.91
CA VAL A 200 5.78 -4.57 -5.50
C VAL A 200 4.94 -5.35 -4.48
N ILE A 201 5.51 -6.38 -3.85
CA ILE A 201 4.80 -7.20 -2.86
C ILE A 201 4.38 -6.34 -1.66
N LEU A 202 5.28 -5.51 -1.13
CA LEU A 202 4.98 -4.60 -0.01
C LEU A 202 3.79 -3.69 -0.31
N VAL A 203 3.79 -3.05 -1.48
CA VAL A 203 2.74 -2.12 -1.90
C VAL A 203 1.41 -2.85 -2.08
N HIS A 204 1.40 -4.05 -2.68
CA HIS A 204 0.18 -4.85 -2.81
C HIS A 204 -0.40 -5.21 -1.45
N VAL A 205 0.44 -5.70 -0.52
CA VAL A 205 0.03 -6.05 0.86
C VAL A 205 -0.52 -4.82 1.58
N PHE A 206 0.21 -3.69 1.52
CA PHE A 206 -0.20 -2.46 2.19
C PHE A 206 -1.53 -1.93 1.68
N ILE A 207 -1.72 -1.90 0.35
CA ILE A 207 -2.95 -1.39 -0.25
C ILE A 207 -4.12 -2.35 0.01
N ASN A 208 -3.93 -3.67 -0.17
CA ASN A 208 -5.00 -4.64 0.05
C ASN A 208 -5.50 -4.61 1.50
N ILE A 209 -4.60 -4.68 2.47
CA ILE A 209 -4.96 -4.63 3.88
C ILE A 209 -5.52 -3.25 4.25
N GLY A 210 -4.92 -2.17 3.74
CA GLY A 210 -5.38 -0.81 3.96
C GLY A 210 -6.80 -0.57 3.47
N MET A 211 -7.17 -1.09 2.29
CA MET A 211 -8.55 -0.97 1.81
C MET A 211 -9.52 -1.90 2.56
N ALA A 212 -9.12 -3.11 2.95
CA ALA A 212 -9.96 -4.02 3.72
C ALA A 212 -10.28 -3.48 5.12
N THR A 213 -9.31 -2.83 5.77
CA THR A 213 -9.47 -2.21 7.09
C THR A 213 -10.06 -0.79 7.04
N GLY A 214 -10.16 -0.19 5.86
CA GLY A 214 -10.66 1.17 5.67
C GLY A 214 -9.65 2.27 5.96
N LEU A 215 -8.36 1.97 5.91
CA LEU A 215 -7.29 2.97 5.95
C LEU A 215 -7.06 3.61 4.58
N LEU A 216 -7.41 2.90 3.50
CA LEU A 216 -7.28 3.37 2.13
C LEU A 216 -8.60 3.23 1.38
N PRO A 217 -8.85 4.06 0.37
CA PRO A 217 -10.03 3.90 -0.50
C PRO A 217 -9.97 2.56 -1.25
N VAL A 218 -11.13 2.04 -1.61
CA VAL A 218 -11.23 0.78 -2.36
C VAL A 218 -10.68 0.97 -3.77
N ILE A 219 -9.56 0.31 -4.07
CA ILE A 219 -8.79 0.45 -5.32
C ILE A 219 -8.91 -0.81 -6.19
N GLY A 220 -9.12 -1.98 -5.57
CA GLY A 220 -9.17 -3.27 -6.26
C GLY A 220 -7.77 -3.79 -6.61
N ILE A 221 -6.97 -4.11 -5.60
CA ILE A 221 -5.63 -4.69 -5.75
C ILE A 221 -5.59 -6.01 -4.98
N PRO A 222 -5.27 -7.14 -5.66
CA PRO A 222 -5.23 -8.44 -5.01
C PRO A 222 -4.06 -8.58 -4.03
N LEU A 223 -4.25 -9.38 -2.98
CA LEU A 223 -3.20 -9.76 -2.05
C LEU A 223 -2.32 -10.85 -2.69
N PRO A 224 -1.00 -10.66 -2.83
CA PRO A 224 -0.13 -11.65 -3.47
C PRO A 224 -0.27 -13.04 -2.84
N PHE A 225 -0.29 -14.09 -3.67
CA PHE A 225 -0.38 -15.51 -3.29
C PHE A 225 -1.67 -15.96 -2.60
N LEU A 226 -2.47 -15.07 -2.03
CA LEU A 226 -3.68 -15.39 -1.28
C LEU A 226 -4.96 -15.09 -2.05
N SER A 227 -5.00 -13.98 -2.79
CA SER A 227 -6.16 -13.62 -3.62
C SER A 227 -6.31 -14.58 -4.79
N TYR A 228 -7.55 -14.90 -5.11
CA TYR A 228 -7.90 -15.67 -6.30
C TYR A 228 -7.50 -14.89 -7.57
N GLY A 229 -6.73 -15.54 -8.45
CA GLY A 229 -6.30 -14.97 -9.73
C GLY A 229 -5.09 -15.70 -10.29
N GLY A 230 -5.29 -16.51 -11.35
CA GLY A 230 -4.21 -17.30 -11.98
C GLY A 230 -3.09 -16.43 -12.54
N SER A 231 -3.42 -15.31 -13.17
CA SER A 231 -2.44 -14.35 -13.71
C SER A 231 -1.63 -13.67 -12.61
N SER A 232 -2.27 -13.30 -11.50
CA SER A 232 -1.60 -12.71 -10.34
C SER A 232 -0.65 -13.70 -9.67
N LEU A 233 -1.09 -14.94 -9.48
CA LEU A 233 -0.26 -16.01 -8.91
C LEU A 233 0.97 -16.28 -9.79
N LEU A 234 0.76 -16.41 -11.10
CA LEU A 234 1.85 -16.64 -12.05
C LEU A 234 2.85 -15.49 -12.05
N ALA A 235 2.39 -14.24 -12.10
CA ALA A 235 3.26 -13.07 -12.07
C ALA A 235 4.09 -12.99 -10.79
N ASN A 236 3.46 -13.19 -9.62
CA ASN A 236 4.16 -13.18 -8.32
C ASN A 236 5.19 -14.32 -8.23
N THR A 237 4.84 -15.51 -8.72
CA THR A 237 5.75 -16.66 -8.73
C THR A 237 6.95 -16.43 -9.67
N LEU A 238 6.71 -15.85 -10.85
CA LEU A 238 7.80 -15.48 -11.76
C LEU A 238 8.74 -14.42 -11.16
N MET A 239 8.19 -13.40 -10.49
CA MET A 239 9.01 -12.39 -9.80
C MET A 239 9.90 -13.05 -8.73
N LEU A 240 9.37 -13.96 -7.92
CA LEU A 240 10.16 -14.70 -6.94
C LEU A 240 11.21 -15.58 -7.60
N ALA A 241 10.86 -16.29 -8.66
CA ALA A 241 11.79 -17.16 -9.40
C ALA A 241 12.98 -16.38 -9.97
N VAL A 242 12.76 -15.15 -10.47
CA VAL A 242 13.84 -14.27 -10.94
C VAL A 242 14.79 -13.91 -9.80
N VAL A 243 14.27 -13.50 -8.63
CA VAL A 243 15.11 -13.15 -7.47
C VAL A 243 15.89 -14.37 -6.98
N LEU A 244 15.26 -15.55 -6.90
CA LEU A 244 15.93 -16.80 -6.51
C LEU A 244 17.03 -17.16 -7.50
N ASN A 245 16.80 -17.04 -8.80
CA ASN A 245 17.80 -17.32 -9.84
C ASN A 245 19.00 -16.39 -9.72
N LEU A 246 18.77 -15.07 -9.52
CA LEU A 246 19.83 -14.10 -9.31
C LEU A 246 20.66 -14.41 -8.07
N HIS A 247 20.00 -14.80 -6.97
CA HIS A 247 20.68 -15.19 -5.75
C HIS A 247 21.50 -16.49 -5.90
N MET A 248 20.99 -17.48 -6.60
CA MET A 248 21.72 -18.74 -6.88
C MET A 248 22.99 -18.50 -7.71
N ARG A 249 22.95 -17.52 -8.63
CA ARG A 249 24.06 -17.14 -9.50
C ARG A 249 24.83 -15.92 -9.01
N ARG A 250 24.73 -15.59 -7.73
CA ARG A 250 25.33 -14.36 -7.16
C ARG A 250 26.84 -14.24 -7.35
N ASP A 251 27.54 -15.36 -7.47
CA ASP A 251 28.99 -15.42 -7.64
C ASP A 251 29.41 -15.40 -9.13
N ASP A 252 28.51 -15.82 -10.06
CA ASP A 252 28.82 -15.90 -11.50
C ASP A 252 28.97 -14.51 -12.16
N PHE A 253 28.30 -13.49 -11.60
CA PHE A 253 28.37 -12.11 -12.11
C PHE A 253 29.62 -11.34 -11.64
N SER A 254 30.56 -11.99 -10.94
CA SER A 254 31.79 -11.35 -10.48
C SER A 254 32.84 -11.16 -11.60
N ILE A 255 32.58 -11.66 -12.82
CA ILE A 255 33.56 -11.67 -13.93
C ILE A 255 33.59 -10.33 -14.69
N PHE A 256 32.71 -9.38 -14.38
CA PHE A 256 32.59 -8.11 -15.10
C PHE A 256 32.88 -6.87 -14.26
N VAL A 257 33.72 -6.98 -13.22
CA VAL A 257 34.23 -5.84 -12.45
C VAL A 257 35.75 -5.75 -12.58
#